data_82fcaacd87055f77ddbbeaba5e157fec
#
_entry.id   82fcaacd87055f77ddbbeaba5e157fec
#
_cell.length_a   1.000
_cell.length_b   1.000
_cell.length_c   1.000
_cell.angle_alpha   90.00
_cell.angle_beta   90.00
_cell.angle_gamma   90.00
#
_symmetry.space_group_name_H-M   'P 1'
#
loop_
_entity.id
_entity.type
_entity.pdbx_description
1 polymer ?
#
loop_
_entity_poly.entity_id
_entity_poly.type
_entity_poly.pdbx_seq_one_letter_code
_entity_poly.pdbx_strand_id
1 'polypeptide(L)'
;EEFGFTRDGFRFYKSTSTEVSDEYYKYVFDLIRQDRENGGLFAGCNFWAWGGFAEQNPDHIYWEKGDGYTGDPAQEEQGLNSVFATDTTVEIIKTENAKLK
;
A
#
# COMPACT_ATOMS: atom_id res chain seq x y z
N GLU A 1 7.29 -12.09 0.37
CA GLU A 1 6.44 -11.77 1.52
C GLU A 1 5.58 -10.53 1.23
N GLU A 2 4.47 -10.42 1.95
CA GLU A 2 3.60 -9.26 1.88
C GLU A 2 3.94 -8.25 2.95
N PHE A 3 3.72 -6.99 2.64
CA PHE A 3 3.81 -5.92 3.62
C PHE A 3 2.80 -4.83 3.27
N GLY A 4 2.45 -4.02 4.26
CA GLY A 4 1.56 -2.89 4.07
C GLY A 4 1.54 -2.02 5.31
N PHE A 5 0.93 -0.87 5.19
CA PHE A 5 0.76 0.03 6.32
C PHE A 5 -0.48 0.88 6.11
N THR A 6 -1.09 1.29 7.21
CA THR A 6 -2.32 2.08 7.18
C THR A 6 -2.05 3.52 6.76
N ARG A 7 -3.10 4.19 6.29
CA ARG A 7 -3.07 5.64 6.08
C ARG A 7 -2.89 6.36 7.41
N ASP A 8 -2.41 7.59 7.33
CA ASP A 8 -2.11 8.41 8.51
C ASP A 8 -3.31 8.50 9.46
N GLY A 9 -3.04 8.33 10.76
CA GLY A 9 -4.06 8.40 11.79
C GLY A 9 -5.08 7.26 11.76
N PHE A 10 -4.79 6.14 11.09
CA PHE A 10 -5.70 5.02 10.91
C PHE A 10 -7.02 5.44 10.24
N ARG A 11 -6.97 6.45 9.39
CA ARG A 11 -8.13 6.90 8.61
C ARG A 11 -8.17 6.14 7.28
N PHE A 12 -9.35 5.83 6.83
CA PHE A 12 -9.54 4.96 5.65
C PHE A 12 -9.90 5.71 4.36
N TYR A 13 -10.19 6.99 4.42
CA TYR A 13 -10.54 7.73 3.21
C TYR A 13 -9.37 7.87 2.25
N LYS A 14 -9.66 7.68 0.96
CA LYS A 14 -8.71 7.78 -0.14
C LYS A 14 -7.94 9.11 -0.17
N SER A 15 -8.57 10.19 0.31
CA SER A 15 -7.95 11.52 0.39
C SER A 15 -7.03 11.70 1.59
N THR A 16 -7.02 10.75 2.53
CA THR A 16 -6.15 10.82 3.72
C THR A 16 -4.71 10.59 3.30
N SER A 17 -3.80 11.36 3.89
CA SER A 17 -2.37 11.26 3.64
C SER A 17 -1.82 9.86 3.89
N THR A 18 -0.82 9.48 3.10
CA THR A 18 -0.09 8.21 3.24
C THR A 18 1.37 8.45 3.65
N GLU A 19 1.68 9.57 4.27
CA GLU A 19 3.06 9.96 4.57
C GLU A 19 3.81 8.89 5.39
N VAL A 20 3.20 8.40 6.45
CA VAL A 20 3.81 7.36 7.31
C VAL A 20 3.92 6.04 6.53
N SER A 21 2.88 5.69 5.78
CA SER A 21 2.91 4.51 4.91
C SER A 21 4.03 4.61 3.87
N ASP A 22 4.20 5.77 3.25
CA ASP A 22 5.26 6.00 2.26
C ASP A 22 6.65 5.78 2.87
N GLU A 23 6.88 6.29 4.08
CA GLU A 23 8.15 6.09 4.80
C GLU A 23 8.37 4.61 5.13
N TYR A 24 7.32 3.90 5.51
CA TYR A 24 7.41 2.46 5.77
C TYR A 24 7.77 1.69 4.50
N TYR A 25 7.18 2.05 3.36
CA TYR A 25 7.48 1.42 2.07
C TYR A 25 8.96 1.64 1.69
N LYS A 26 9.46 2.86 1.84
CA LYS A 26 10.89 3.14 1.63
C LYS A 26 11.77 2.26 2.49
N TYR A 27 11.42 2.13 3.76
CA TYR A 27 12.17 1.32 4.72
C TYR A 27 12.24 -0.15 4.27
N VAL A 28 11.10 -0.73 3.87
CA VAL A 28 11.05 -2.12 3.40
C VAL A 28 11.90 -2.31 2.15
N PHE A 29 11.78 -1.41 1.17
CA PHE A 29 12.59 -1.49 -0.05
C PHE A 29 14.08 -1.33 0.24
N ASP A 30 14.47 -0.48 1.18
CA ASP A 30 15.85 -0.33 1.60
C ASP A 30 16.42 -1.62 2.21
N LEU A 31 15.62 -2.31 3.03
CA LEU A 31 16.02 -3.60 3.60
C LEU A 31 16.26 -4.64 2.51
N ILE A 32 15.38 -4.69 1.50
CA ILE A 32 15.52 -5.61 0.38
C ILE A 32 16.77 -5.31 -0.42
N ARG A 33 17.02 -4.03 -0.71
CA ARG A 33 18.20 -3.61 -1.46
C ARG A 33 19.49 -3.97 -0.71
N GLN A 34 19.54 -3.69 0.59
CA GLN A 34 20.68 -4.03 1.43
C GLN A 34 20.94 -5.54 1.45
N ASP A 35 19.90 -6.34 1.57
CA ASP A 35 20.02 -7.79 1.53
C ASP A 35 20.60 -8.26 0.20
N ARG A 36 20.12 -7.73 -0.92
CA ARG A 36 20.64 -8.08 -2.25
C ARG A 36 22.10 -7.67 -2.43
N GLU A 37 22.48 -6.49 -1.98
CA GLU A 37 23.86 -6.00 -2.05
C GLU A 37 24.81 -6.86 -1.23
N ASN A 38 24.32 -7.48 -0.15
CA ASN A 38 25.09 -8.38 0.71
C ASN A 38 25.01 -9.84 0.29
N GLY A 39 24.46 -10.13 -0.89
CA GLY A 39 24.35 -11.50 -1.40
C GLY A 39 23.26 -12.34 -0.77
N GLY A 40 22.26 -11.70 -0.15
CA GLY A 40 21.13 -12.39 0.47
C GLY A 40 20.18 -13.03 -0.53
N LEU A 41 19.23 -13.78 0.00
CA LEU A 41 18.30 -14.57 -0.80
C LEU A 41 16.95 -13.86 -1.09
N PHE A 42 16.80 -12.62 -0.66
CA PHE A 42 15.56 -11.89 -0.83
C PHE A 42 15.37 -11.53 -2.30
N ALA A 43 14.40 -12.16 -2.97
CA ALA A 43 14.16 -11.98 -4.41
C ALA A 43 13.20 -10.81 -4.71
N GLY A 44 12.41 -10.39 -3.74
CA GLY A 44 11.44 -9.31 -3.93
C GLY A 44 10.38 -9.32 -2.83
N CYS A 45 9.32 -8.53 -3.04
CA CYS A 45 8.23 -8.41 -2.08
C CYS A 45 6.92 -8.11 -2.80
N ASN A 46 5.81 -8.32 -2.07
CA ASN A 46 4.48 -7.93 -2.51
C ASN A 46 3.90 -6.96 -1.49
N PHE A 47 3.45 -5.80 -1.94
CA PHE A 47 2.76 -4.90 -1.03
C PHE A 47 1.27 -5.22 -0.96
N TRP A 48 0.67 -4.93 0.17
CA TRP A 48 -0.76 -5.05 0.40
C TRP A 48 -1.35 -3.66 0.61
N ALA A 49 -2.38 -3.25 -0.05
CA ALA A 49 -3.01 -3.94 -1.15
C ALA A 49 -3.33 -2.93 -2.25
N TRP A 50 -3.42 -3.38 -3.48
CA TRP A 50 -3.68 -2.49 -4.60
C TRP A 50 -5.17 -2.16 -4.71
N GLY A 51 -5.52 -0.89 -4.51
CA GLY A 51 -6.89 -0.37 -4.68
C GLY A 51 -7.14 0.24 -6.05
N GLY A 52 -6.07 0.59 -6.75
CA GLY A 52 -6.16 1.13 -8.10
C GLY A 52 -7.01 2.39 -8.20
N PHE A 53 -7.98 2.36 -9.08
CA PHE A 53 -8.91 3.47 -9.32
C PHE A 53 -10.26 3.26 -8.65
N ALA A 54 -10.36 2.33 -7.71
CA ALA A 54 -11.61 2.07 -7.01
C ALA A 54 -12.13 3.30 -6.27
N GLU A 55 -13.44 3.44 -6.26
CA GLU A 55 -14.11 4.51 -5.52
C GLU A 55 -14.72 3.91 -4.25
N GLN A 56 -14.40 4.53 -3.11
CA GLN A 56 -14.96 4.14 -1.83
C GLN A 56 -16.40 4.66 -1.70
N ASN A 57 -17.24 3.91 -0.99
CA ASN A 57 -18.52 4.44 -0.53
C ASN A 57 -18.30 5.12 0.82
N PRO A 58 -18.46 6.45 0.91
CA PRO A 58 -18.16 7.16 2.16
C PRO A 58 -19.10 6.83 3.32
N ASP A 59 -20.24 6.20 3.01
CA ASP A 59 -21.23 5.81 4.02
C ASP A 59 -20.98 4.40 4.59
N HIS A 60 -20.05 3.65 3.99
CA HIS A 60 -19.76 2.28 4.37
C HIS A 60 -18.29 2.11 4.76
N ILE A 61 -18.03 1.90 6.05
CA ILE A 61 -16.67 1.60 6.54
C ILE A 61 -16.24 0.23 6.04
N TYR A 62 -17.15 -0.74 6.12
CA TYR A 62 -16.94 -2.10 5.64
C TYR A 62 -17.66 -2.28 4.31
N TRP A 63 -17.15 -3.19 3.49
CA TRP A 63 -17.72 -3.41 2.17
C TRP A 63 -19.15 -3.96 2.25
N GLU A 64 -20.04 -3.39 1.46
CA GLU A 64 -21.40 -3.87 1.28
C GLU A 64 -21.68 -4.07 -0.20
N LYS A 65 -22.63 -4.94 -0.50
CA LYS A 65 -22.98 -5.25 -1.88
C LYS A 65 -23.31 -3.99 -2.68
N GLY A 66 -22.62 -3.81 -3.79
CA GLY A 66 -22.77 -2.65 -4.66
C GLY A 66 -21.65 -1.63 -4.52
N ASP A 67 -20.83 -1.75 -3.50
CA ASP A 67 -19.68 -0.87 -3.33
C ASP A 67 -18.54 -1.25 -4.28
N GLY A 68 -17.67 -0.27 -4.57
CA GLY A 68 -16.44 -0.51 -5.31
C GLY A 68 -15.50 -1.42 -4.54
N TYR A 69 -14.63 -2.12 -5.25
CA TYR A 69 -13.65 -3.02 -4.65
C TYR A 69 -12.33 -2.29 -4.43
N THR A 70 -12.01 -2.04 -3.17
CA THR A 70 -10.67 -1.57 -2.79
C THR A 70 -9.73 -2.77 -2.66
N GLY A 71 -8.53 -2.57 -2.13
CA GLY A 71 -7.62 -3.68 -1.88
C GLY A 71 -7.92 -4.43 -0.58
N ASP A 72 -8.69 -3.83 0.32
CA ASP A 72 -8.98 -4.42 1.63
C ASP A 72 -10.12 -5.44 1.53
N PRO A 73 -10.03 -6.56 2.26
CA PRO A 73 -11.12 -7.53 2.28
C PRO A 73 -12.38 -6.97 2.95
N ALA A 74 -13.53 -7.57 2.68
CA ALA A 74 -14.84 -7.04 3.05
C ALA A 74 -15.02 -6.79 4.56
N GLN A 75 -14.35 -7.56 5.38
CA GLN A 75 -14.43 -7.45 6.84
C GLN A 75 -13.49 -6.42 7.45
N GLU A 76 -12.68 -5.77 6.64
CA GLU A 76 -11.76 -4.72 7.07
C GLU A 76 -12.26 -3.35 6.63
N GLU A 77 -11.73 -2.31 7.25
CA GLU A 77 -12.05 -0.92 6.86
C GLU A 77 -11.58 -0.66 5.44
N GLN A 78 -12.51 -0.37 4.56
CA GLN A 78 -12.26 -0.25 3.13
C GLN A 78 -11.38 0.97 2.81
N GLY A 79 -10.20 0.72 2.27
CA GLY A 79 -9.24 1.75 1.90
C GLY A 79 -8.14 2.00 2.94
N LEU A 80 -8.24 1.41 4.14
CA LEU A 80 -7.26 1.67 5.20
C LEU A 80 -5.84 1.26 4.80
N ASN A 81 -5.70 0.07 4.22
CA ASN A 81 -4.41 -0.46 3.77
C ASN A 81 -4.24 -0.40 2.25
N SER A 82 -5.25 0.07 1.53
CA SER A 82 -5.21 0.09 0.07
C SER A 82 -4.27 1.18 -0.45
N VAL A 83 -3.49 0.85 -1.46
CA VAL A 83 -2.72 1.83 -2.23
C VAL A 83 -3.55 2.17 -3.46
N PHE A 84 -4.02 3.40 -3.54
CA PHE A 84 -4.77 3.87 -4.71
C PHE A 84 -3.82 4.47 -5.74
N ALA A 85 -4.25 4.46 -7.00
CA ALA A 85 -3.43 4.96 -8.11
C ALA A 85 -3.01 6.43 -7.94
N THR A 86 -3.76 7.19 -7.16
CA THR A 86 -3.49 8.61 -6.87
C THR A 86 -2.61 8.85 -5.64
N ASP A 87 -2.26 7.79 -4.91
CA ASP A 87 -1.43 7.92 -3.71
C ASP A 87 0.03 8.20 -4.05
N THR A 88 0.68 8.99 -3.21
CA THR A 88 2.12 9.24 -3.33
C THR A 88 2.94 7.96 -3.17
N THR A 89 2.40 6.96 -2.48
CA THR A 89 2.99 5.63 -2.33
C THR A 89 3.34 4.99 -3.68
N VAL A 90 2.54 5.25 -4.72
CA VAL A 90 2.79 4.71 -6.07
C VAL A 90 4.14 5.18 -6.60
N GLU A 91 4.49 6.45 -6.41
CA GLU A 91 5.78 6.97 -6.85
C GLU A 91 6.94 6.36 -6.06
N ILE A 92 6.73 6.11 -4.76
CA ILE A 92 7.73 5.42 -3.92
C ILE A 92 7.96 4.01 -4.47
N ILE A 93 6.89 3.27 -4.74
CA ILE A 93 6.99 1.90 -5.29
C ILE A 93 7.76 1.91 -6.62
N LYS A 94 7.43 2.81 -7.53
CA LYS A 94 8.10 2.92 -8.84
C LYS A 94 9.58 3.22 -8.69
N THR A 95 9.90 4.25 -7.88
CA THR A 95 11.27 4.71 -7.69
C THR A 95 12.13 3.64 -7.04
N GLU A 96 11.65 3.04 -5.96
CA GLU A 96 12.41 2.04 -5.22
C GLU A 96 12.52 0.73 -6.00
N ASN A 97 11.47 0.34 -6.72
CA ASN A 97 11.52 -0.85 -7.57
C ASN A 97 12.55 -0.71 -8.69
N ALA A 98 12.69 0.48 -9.26
CA ALA A 98 13.69 0.74 -10.30
C ALA A 98 15.14 0.53 -9.78
N LYS A 99 15.38 0.81 -8.50
CA LYS A 99 16.68 0.61 -7.87
C LYS A 99 17.04 -0.88 -7.67
N LEU A 100 16.05 -1.75 -7.73
CA LEU A 100 16.25 -3.20 -7.55
C LEU A 100 16.62 -3.92 -8.85
N LYS A 101 16.56 -3.25 -9.97
CA LYS A 101 16.87 -3.84 -11.29
C LYS A 101 18.36 -3.83 -11.60
#